data_a45c82d1ae8ac688a9591271aaf35bbf
#
_entry.id   a45c82d1ae8ac688a9591271aaf35bbf
#
_cell.length_a   1.000
_cell.length_b   1.000
_cell.length_c   1.000
_cell.angle_alpha   90.00
_cell.angle_beta   90.00
_cell.angle_gamma   90.00
#
_symmetry.space_group_name_H-M   'P 1'
#
loop_
_entity.id
_entity.type
_entity.pdbx_description
1 polymer ?
#
loop_
_entity_poly.entity_id
_entity_poly.type
_entity_poly.pdbx_seq_one_letter_code
_entity_poly.pdbx_strand_id
1 'polypeptide(L)'
;MKVAVFSDVQAVLPALEAVIEHIEAWHPDMVVMAGDLVNRGPDSGGCLALFDGMRRERGWLPVYGNHEVWVLRCGVQAPASEGEREMRRFTDLAWQQVAD
;
A
#
# COMPACT_ATOMS: atom_id res chain seq x y z
N MET A 1 -7.48 -17.44 19.17
CA MET A 1 -7.70 -16.39 18.15
C MET A 1 -6.64 -16.51 17.07
N LYS A 2 -7.04 -16.44 15.81
CA LYS A 2 -6.12 -16.43 14.66
C LYS A 2 -5.98 -15.02 14.12
N VAL A 3 -4.76 -14.50 14.01
CA VAL A 3 -4.47 -13.18 13.50
C VAL A 3 -3.55 -13.32 12.29
N ALA A 4 -3.97 -12.78 11.14
CA ALA A 4 -3.12 -12.69 9.94
C ALA A 4 -2.49 -11.30 9.90
N VAL A 5 -1.19 -11.25 9.63
CA VAL A 5 -0.46 -10.00 9.49
C VAL A 5 0.34 -10.06 8.18
N PHE A 6 0.27 -9.01 7.38
CA PHE A 6 1.10 -8.90 6.17
C PHE A 6 1.56 -7.46 5.98
N SER A 7 2.62 -7.29 5.20
CA SER A 7 3.19 -5.97 4.91
C SER A 7 3.99 -6.01 3.61
N ASP A 8 4.49 -4.85 3.21
CA ASP A 8 5.48 -4.73 2.14
C ASP A 8 5.01 -5.28 0.78
N VAL A 9 3.74 -5.08 0.47
CA VAL A 9 3.18 -5.40 -0.84
C VAL A 9 3.81 -4.52 -1.93
N GLN A 10 4.10 -3.27 -1.60
CA GLN A 10 4.82 -2.32 -2.44
C GLN A 10 4.26 -2.20 -3.86
N ALA A 11 2.94 -1.99 -3.96
CA ALA A 11 2.22 -1.72 -5.21
C ALA A 11 2.25 -2.87 -6.23
N VAL A 12 2.50 -4.09 -5.79
CA VAL A 12 2.44 -5.26 -6.66
C VAL A 12 1.07 -5.92 -6.52
N LEU A 13 0.13 -5.53 -7.38
CA LEU A 13 -1.26 -5.95 -7.27
C LEU A 13 -1.45 -7.48 -7.32
N PRO A 14 -0.82 -8.24 -8.22
CA PRO A 14 -0.96 -9.69 -8.19
C PRO A 14 -0.49 -10.34 -6.89
N ALA A 15 0.52 -9.76 -6.24
CA ALA A 15 0.98 -10.25 -4.95
C ALA A 15 -0.08 -10.01 -3.87
N LEU A 16 -0.71 -8.84 -3.86
CA LEU A 16 -1.79 -8.54 -2.92
C LEU A 16 -2.99 -9.48 -3.14
N GLU A 17 -3.35 -9.71 -4.38
CA GLU A 17 -4.44 -10.65 -4.72
C GLU A 17 -4.15 -12.05 -4.17
N ALA A 18 -2.92 -12.53 -4.32
CA ALA A 18 -2.52 -13.83 -3.82
C ALA A 18 -2.56 -13.91 -2.28
N VAL A 19 -2.10 -12.85 -1.63
CA VAL A 19 -2.14 -12.74 -0.15
C VAL A 19 -3.58 -12.77 0.35
N ILE A 20 -4.46 -12.01 -0.30
CA ILE A 20 -5.88 -11.96 0.08
C ILE A 20 -6.53 -13.36 -0.06
N GLU A 21 -6.29 -14.03 -1.16
CA GLU A 21 -6.82 -15.36 -1.40
C GLU A 21 -6.38 -16.34 -0.32
N HIS A 22 -5.08 -16.31 0.03
CA HIS A 22 -4.54 -17.17 1.06
C HIS A 22 -5.15 -16.88 2.44
N ILE A 23 -5.28 -15.60 2.80
CA ILE A 23 -5.84 -15.19 4.09
C ILE A 23 -7.32 -15.57 4.19
N GLU A 24 -8.08 -15.32 3.13
CA GLU A 24 -9.51 -15.67 3.12
C GLU A 24 -9.72 -17.18 3.29
N ALA A 25 -8.87 -18.01 2.69
CA ALA A 25 -8.95 -19.45 2.83
C ALA A 25 -8.64 -19.93 4.25
N TRP A 26 -7.83 -19.17 4.99
CA TRP A 26 -7.44 -19.52 6.35
C TRP A 26 -8.49 -19.12 7.40
N HIS A 27 -9.40 -18.21 7.07
CA HIS A 27 -10.45 -17.70 7.95
C HIS A 27 -9.93 -17.17 9.29
N PRO A 28 -9.02 -16.17 9.31
CA PRO A 28 -8.56 -15.60 10.57
C PRO A 28 -9.65 -14.77 11.26
N ASP A 29 -9.50 -14.55 12.55
CA ASP A 29 -10.40 -13.68 13.31
C ASP A 29 -10.08 -12.21 13.10
N MET A 30 -8.83 -11.87 12.80
CA MET A 30 -8.38 -10.49 12.60
C MET A 30 -7.30 -10.48 11.54
N VAL A 31 -7.30 -9.41 10.72
CA VAL A 31 -6.26 -9.18 9.71
C VAL A 31 -5.69 -7.78 9.89
N VAL A 32 -4.36 -7.68 9.94
CA VAL A 32 -3.65 -6.41 10.04
C VAL A 32 -2.70 -6.27 8.85
N MET A 33 -2.84 -5.17 8.13
CA MET A 33 -1.87 -4.76 7.10
C MET A 33 -0.88 -3.80 7.77
N ALA A 34 0.35 -4.25 7.96
CA ALA A 34 1.35 -3.58 8.77
C ALA A 34 2.20 -2.57 8.00
N GLY A 35 1.65 -1.97 6.95
CA GLY A 35 2.30 -0.89 6.22
C GLY A 35 2.95 -1.30 4.92
N ASP A 36 3.45 -0.29 4.19
CA ASP A 36 4.15 -0.41 2.91
C ASP A 36 3.32 -1.14 1.83
N LEU A 37 2.04 -0.77 1.76
CA LEU A 37 1.12 -1.28 0.75
C LEU A 37 1.42 -0.68 -0.63
N VAL A 38 1.81 0.58 -0.65
CA VAL A 38 2.01 1.37 -1.86
C VAL A 38 3.48 1.70 -2.06
N ASN A 39 3.78 2.33 -3.21
CA ASN A 39 5.11 2.79 -3.61
C ASN A 39 6.00 1.65 -4.15
N ARG A 40 7.01 2.00 -4.90
CA ARG A 40 8.02 1.13 -5.53
C ARG A 40 7.50 0.32 -6.72
N GLY A 41 6.38 -0.39 -6.59
CA GLY A 41 5.83 -1.19 -7.67
C GLY A 41 4.90 -0.40 -8.59
N PRO A 42 4.30 -1.07 -9.59
CA PRO A 42 3.62 -0.39 -10.68
C PRO A 42 2.18 0.06 -10.39
N ASP A 43 1.55 -0.43 -9.33
CA ASP A 43 0.11 -0.21 -9.15
C ASP A 43 -0.28 0.11 -7.71
N SER A 44 0.14 1.28 -7.24
CA SER A 44 -0.25 1.77 -5.91
C SER A 44 -1.76 2.02 -5.82
N GLY A 45 -2.35 2.57 -6.88
CA GLY A 45 -3.79 2.84 -6.92
C GLY A 45 -4.63 1.57 -6.83
N GLY A 46 -4.27 0.53 -7.59
CA GLY A 46 -4.96 -0.75 -7.55
C GLY A 46 -4.84 -1.45 -6.20
N CYS A 47 -3.65 -1.44 -5.61
CA CYS A 47 -3.45 -2.01 -4.27
C CYS A 47 -4.27 -1.28 -3.22
N LEU A 48 -4.29 0.05 -3.26
CA LEU A 48 -5.06 0.84 -2.30
C LEU A 48 -6.56 0.56 -2.43
N ALA A 49 -7.08 0.53 -3.65
CA ALA A 49 -8.50 0.28 -3.90
C ALA A 49 -8.90 -1.12 -3.43
N LEU A 50 -8.09 -2.13 -3.73
CA LEU A 50 -8.36 -3.51 -3.33
C LEU A 50 -8.35 -3.66 -1.81
N PHE A 51 -7.32 -3.10 -1.15
CA PHE A 51 -7.25 -3.15 0.32
C PHE A 51 -8.42 -2.40 0.95
N ASP A 52 -8.79 -1.23 0.43
CA ASP A 52 -9.92 -0.47 0.96
C ASP A 52 -11.23 -1.26 0.87
N GLY A 53 -11.41 -2.05 -0.19
CA GLY A 53 -12.54 -2.97 -0.29
C GLY A 53 -12.55 -4.01 0.84
N MET A 54 -11.40 -4.60 1.15
CA MET A 54 -11.28 -5.57 2.25
C MET A 54 -11.51 -4.91 3.60
N ARG A 55 -11.05 -3.68 3.78
CA ARG A 55 -11.31 -2.90 5.00
C ARG A 55 -12.80 -2.69 5.21
N ARG A 56 -13.52 -2.33 4.16
CA ARG A 56 -14.97 -2.06 4.23
C ARG A 56 -15.79 -3.33 4.41
N GLU A 57 -15.44 -4.40 3.71
CA GLU A 57 -16.23 -5.63 3.69
C GLU A 57 -15.88 -6.59 4.82
N ARG A 58 -14.60 -6.62 5.24
CA ARG A 58 -14.10 -7.60 6.21
C ARG A 58 -13.57 -6.97 7.49
N GLY A 59 -13.47 -5.65 7.56
CA GLY A 59 -12.93 -4.98 8.74
C GLY A 59 -11.42 -5.13 8.91
N TRP A 60 -10.68 -5.32 7.81
CA TRP A 60 -9.22 -5.41 7.87
C TRP A 60 -8.63 -4.09 8.36
N LEU A 61 -7.55 -4.16 9.16
CA LEU A 61 -6.99 -3.01 9.85
C LEU A 61 -5.68 -2.55 9.20
N PRO A 62 -5.58 -1.27 8.80
CA PRO A 62 -4.35 -0.73 8.22
C PRO A 62 -3.45 -0.11 9.28
N VAL A 63 -2.14 -0.16 9.01
CA VAL A 63 -1.12 0.62 9.72
C VAL A 63 -0.28 1.33 8.67
N TYR A 64 0.12 2.58 8.93
CA TYR A 64 1.01 3.31 8.04
C TYR A 64 2.44 2.78 8.16
N GLY A 65 3.07 2.51 7.01
CA GLY A 65 4.50 2.24 6.92
C GLY A 65 5.25 3.49 6.46
N ASN A 66 6.58 3.38 6.36
CA ASN A 66 7.41 4.51 5.90
C ASN A 66 7.11 4.87 4.43
N HIS A 67 6.76 3.91 3.59
CA HIS A 67 6.43 4.20 2.18
C HIS A 67 5.15 5.02 2.04
N GLU A 68 4.11 4.77 2.84
CA GLU A 68 2.91 5.61 2.84
C GLU A 68 3.22 7.05 3.24
N VAL A 69 4.05 7.23 4.28
CA VAL A 69 4.49 8.56 4.71
C VAL A 69 5.26 9.27 3.60
N TRP A 70 6.14 8.57 2.89
CA TRP A 70 6.91 9.16 1.79
C TRP A 70 6.01 9.59 0.64
N VAL A 71 5.01 8.79 0.28
CA VAL A 71 4.06 9.15 -0.78
C VAL A 71 3.32 10.42 -0.42
N LEU A 72 2.81 10.51 0.81
CA LEU A 72 2.10 11.70 1.28
C LEU A 72 3.02 12.93 1.30
N ARG A 73 4.27 12.77 1.72
CA ARG A 73 5.23 13.87 1.74
C ARG A 73 5.52 14.39 0.33
N CYS A 74 5.69 13.50 -0.65
CA CYS A 74 5.89 13.90 -2.05
C CYS A 74 4.68 14.66 -2.60
N GLY A 75 3.49 14.36 -2.11
CA GLY A 75 2.27 15.07 -2.51
C GLY A 75 2.23 16.53 -2.07
N VAL A 76 2.98 16.90 -1.02
CA VAL A 76 2.94 18.26 -0.44
C VAL A 76 4.28 19.00 -0.56
N GLN A 77 5.37 18.35 -0.93
CA GLN A 77 6.70 18.96 -1.03
C GLN A 77 7.28 18.77 -2.43
N ALA A 78 7.67 19.87 -3.07
CA ALA A 78 8.37 19.82 -4.34
C ALA A 78 9.80 19.29 -4.12
N PRO A 79 10.41 18.62 -5.14
CA PRO A 79 11.80 18.21 -5.02
C PRO A 79 12.74 19.42 -4.96
N ALA A 80 13.77 19.32 -4.13
CA ALA A 80 14.74 20.40 -3.93
C ALA A 80 15.78 20.48 -5.05
N SER A 81 15.94 19.42 -5.87
CA SER A 81 16.95 19.33 -6.93
C SER A 81 16.52 18.31 -7.99
N GLU A 82 17.23 18.32 -9.12
CA GLU A 82 17.01 17.29 -10.15
C GLU A 82 17.39 15.90 -9.65
N GLY A 83 18.43 15.79 -8.83
CA GLY A 83 18.80 14.52 -8.21
C GLY A 83 17.70 13.98 -7.32
N GLU A 84 17.10 14.83 -6.50
CA GLU A 84 15.97 14.44 -5.67
C GLU A 84 14.75 14.08 -6.50
N ARG A 85 14.46 14.83 -7.56
CA ARG A 85 13.37 14.51 -8.48
C ARG A 85 13.52 13.10 -9.07
N GLU A 86 14.74 12.76 -9.50
CA GLU A 86 15.01 11.43 -10.05
C GLU A 86 14.89 10.33 -8.99
N MET A 87 15.40 10.57 -7.78
CA MET A 87 15.31 9.61 -6.68
C MET A 87 13.88 9.31 -6.26
N ARG A 88 12.99 10.29 -6.32
CA ARG A 88 11.60 10.13 -5.89
C ARG A 88 10.63 9.81 -7.01
N ARG A 89 11.14 9.48 -8.19
CA ARG A 89 10.31 9.23 -9.38
C ARG A 89 9.19 8.22 -9.15
N PHE A 90 9.50 7.09 -8.52
CA PHE A 90 8.49 6.07 -8.24
C PHE A 90 7.50 6.54 -7.16
N THR A 91 7.95 7.31 -6.19
CA THR A 91 7.10 7.84 -5.14
C THR A 91 6.14 8.90 -5.68
N ASP A 92 6.61 9.75 -6.59
CA ASP A 92 5.75 10.73 -7.27
C ASP A 92 4.69 10.03 -8.12
N LEU A 93 5.06 8.94 -8.80
CA LEU A 93 4.10 8.13 -9.56
C LEU A 93 3.02 7.55 -8.62
N ALA A 94 3.43 7.01 -7.48
CA ALA A 94 2.50 6.47 -6.49
C ALA A 94 1.52 7.55 -6.02
N TRP A 95 2.01 8.76 -5.73
CA TRP A 95 1.14 9.87 -5.36
C TRP A 95 0.11 10.18 -6.44
N GLN A 96 0.53 10.22 -7.71
CA GLN A 96 -0.38 10.48 -8.83
C GLN A 96 -1.49 9.42 -8.91
N GLN A 97 -1.18 8.17 -8.57
CA GLN A 97 -2.14 7.08 -8.62
C GLN A 97 -3.14 7.11 -7.46
N VAL A 98 -2.73 7.60 -6.29
CA VAL A 98 -3.56 7.53 -5.07
C VAL A 98 -4.20 8.85 -4.67
N ALA A 99 -3.80 9.96 -5.29
CA ALA A 99 -4.23 11.32 -4.91
C ALA A 99 -5.71 11.60 -5.20
N ASP A 100 -6.34 10.81 -6.04
CA ASP A 100 -7.78 10.93 -6.33
C ASP A 100 -8.61 10.17 -5.26
#